data_ce06c2dacf44b231f2ac7b4e17f27e32
#
_entry.id   ce06c2dacf44b231f2ac7b4e17f27e32
#
_cell.length_a   1.000
_cell.length_b   1.000
_cell.length_c   1.000
_cell.angle_alpha   90.00
_cell.angle_beta   90.00
_cell.angle_gamma   90.00
#
_symmetry.space_group_name_H-M   'P 1'
#
loop_
_entity.id
_entity.type
_entity.pdbx_description
1 polymer ?
#
loop_
_entity_poly.entity_id
_entity_poly.type
_entity_poly.pdbx_seq_one_letter_code
_entity_poly.pdbx_strand_id
1 'polypeptide(L)'
;MMHPLVLEDAFKTFTQDQDKIIPPEETLRRFREKLKALNVDLLKDTVRIDNGRLGIPVYLSRCGLDAQRVIGTRKQMGKGATPPQAEASAVMELAERFSLFSFIQDPSNFTFGCLTALREPAIPFEAIARSVHDASADLPESRRVFESLPFKWT
;
A
#
# COMPACT_ATOMS: atom_id res chain seq x y z
N MET A 1 -18.22 11.45 -0.89
CA MET A 1 -18.33 11.22 -2.34
C MET A 1 -16.92 10.86 -2.81
N MET A 2 -16.69 9.60 -3.18
CA MET A 2 -15.40 9.20 -3.77
C MET A 2 -15.31 9.82 -5.17
N HIS A 3 -14.26 10.58 -5.43
CA HIS A 3 -13.94 11.00 -6.78
C HIS A 3 -13.43 9.78 -7.55
N PRO A 4 -13.94 9.52 -8.77
CA PRO A 4 -13.44 8.41 -9.55
C PRO A 4 -11.94 8.59 -9.80
N LEU A 5 -11.18 7.53 -9.65
CA LEU A 5 -9.76 7.52 -10.00
C LEU A 5 -9.67 7.56 -11.53
N VAL A 6 -9.15 8.66 -12.05
CA VAL A 6 -8.87 8.80 -13.49
C VAL A 6 -7.42 8.37 -13.71
N LEU A 7 -7.25 7.31 -14.49
CA LEU A 7 -5.92 6.85 -14.91
C LEU A 7 -5.53 7.57 -16.20
N GLU A 8 -4.39 8.24 -16.17
CA GLU A 8 -3.80 8.91 -17.31
C GLU A 8 -2.55 8.16 -17.78
N ASP A 9 -2.22 8.29 -19.05
CA ASP A 9 -0.99 7.74 -19.59
C ASP A 9 0.20 8.42 -18.94
N ALA A 10 1.17 7.62 -18.51
CA ALA A 10 2.36 8.09 -17.85
C ALA A 10 3.61 7.51 -18.53
N PHE A 11 4.33 8.36 -19.27
CA PHE A 11 5.54 7.96 -19.98
C PHE A 11 6.71 7.85 -19.00
N LYS A 12 7.29 6.66 -18.91
CA LYS A 12 8.49 6.43 -18.12
C LYS A 12 9.72 6.92 -18.86
N THR A 13 10.60 7.62 -18.14
CA THR A 13 11.96 7.83 -18.61
C THR A 13 12.77 6.59 -18.28
N PHE A 14 13.04 5.76 -19.28
CA PHE A 14 13.77 4.53 -19.06
C PHE A 14 15.28 4.83 -19.04
N THR A 15 15.91 4.54 -17.92
CA THR A 15 17.38 4.48 -17.78
C THR A 15 17.76 3.11 -17.22
N GLN A 16 19.04 2.74 -17.33
CA GLN A 16 19.53 1.47 -16.82
C GLN A 16 19.23 1.25 -15.33
N ASP A 17 19.18 2.33 -14.56
CA ASP A 17 19.04 2.32 -13.09
C ASP A 17 17.67 2.78 -12.61
N GLN A 18 16.80 3.26 -13.50
CA GLN A 18 15.52 3.87 -13.11
C GLN A 18 14.41 3.61 -14.11
N ASP A 19 13.34 2.97 -13.64
CA ASP A 19 12.11 2.70 -14.40
C ASP A 19 10.91 3.53 -13.92
N LYS A 20 11.14 4.45 -12.98
CA LYS A 20 10.10 5.30 -12.39
C LYS A 20 10.01 6.64 -13.13
N ILE A 21 8.79 7.18 -13.23
CA ILE A 21 8.55 8.50 -13.86
C ILE A 21 9.21 9.63 -13.07
N ILE A 22 9.20 9.51 -11.74
CA ILE A 22 9.69 10.54 -10.83
C ILE A 22 10.94 10.01 -10.13
N PRO A 23 12.05 10.80 -10.12
CA PRO A 23 13.24 10.46 -9.36
C PRO A 23 12.96 10.27 -7.86
N PRO A 24 13.71 9.37 -7.17
CA PRO A 24 13.50 9.11 -5.75
C PRO A 24 13.58 10.36 -4.87
N GLU A 25 14.50 11.25 -5.15
CA GLU A 25 14.70 12.51 -4.42
C GLU A 25 13.47 13.42 -4.53
N GLU A 26 12.91 13.49 -5.71
CA GLU A 26 11.70 14.26 -5.97
C GLU A 26 10.48 13.64 -5.28
N THR A 27 10.39 12.31 -5.26
CA THR A 27 9.36 11.57 -4.50
C THR A 27 9.44 11.93 -3.01
N LEU A 28 10.63 11.87 -2.42
CA LEU A 28 10.87 12.23 -1.02
C LEU A 28 10.51 13.69 -0.73
N ARG A 29 10.91 14.61 -1.62
CA ARG A 29 10.61 16.04 -1.49
C ARG A 29 9.09 16.27 -1.47
N ARG A 30 8.38 15.76 -2.49
CA ARG A 30 6.90 15.90 -2.60
C ARG A 30 6.19 15.30 -1.42
N PHE A 31 6.64 14.14 -0.95
CA PHE A 31 6.04 13.49 0.21
C PHE A 31 6.17 14.36 1.46
N ARG A 32 7.36 14.85 1.77
CA ARG A 32 7.60 15.75 2.93
C ARG A 32 6.79 17.03 2.86
N GLU A 33 6.71 17.64 1.68
CA GLU A 33 5.88 18.83 1.45
C GLU A 33 4.39 18.54 1.65
N LYS A 34 3.92 17.38 1.18
CA LYS A 34 2.53 16.97 1.38
C LYS A 34 2.20 16.76 2.85
N LEU A 35 3.08 16.10 3.61
CA LEU A 35 2.89 15.93 5.05
C LEU A 35 2.82 17.27 5.77
N LYS A 36 3.71 18.21 5.42
CA LYS A 36 3.69 19.55 5.97
C LYS A 36 2.41 20.31 5.63
N ALA A 37 1.95 20.24 4.38
CA ALA A 37 0.74 20.90 3.93
C ALA A 37 -0.52 20.34 4.62
N LEU A 38 -0.55 19.03 4.93
CA LEU A 38 -1.63 18.36 5.63
C LEU A 38 -1.50 18.47 7.16
N ASN A 39 -0.40 19.00 7.67
CA ASN A 39 -0.08 19.03 9.11
C ASN A 39 -0.16 17.64 9.76
N VAL A 40 0.39 16.60 9.10
CA VAL A 40 0.39 15.21 9.55
C VAL A 40 1.78 14.80 9.99
N ASP A 41 1.93 14.33 11.22
CA ASP A 41 3.17 13.77 11.76
C ASP A 41 3.28 12.27 11.45
N LEU A 42 3.52 11.96 10.18
CA LEU A 42 3.63 10.58 9.71
C LEU A 42 5.05 10.04 9.78
N LEU A 43 6.02 10.82 9.36
CA LEU A 43 7.43 10.46 9.26
C LEU A 43 8.26 11.29 10.22
N LYS A 44 8.85 10.66 11.24
CA LYS A 44 9.79 11.31 12.14
C LYS A 44 11.12 11.60 11.45
N ASP A 45 11.76 10.57 10.91
CA ASP A 45 13.01 10.63 10.16
C ASP A 45 13.27 9.31 9.42
N THR A 46 14.39 9.30 8.68
CA THR A 46 14.93 8.10 8.02
C THR A 46 16.35 7.86 8.51
N VAL A 47 16.72 6.58 8.66
CA VAL A 47 18.06 6.19 9.12
C VAL A 47 18.59 5.09 8.22
N ARG A 48 19.80 5.26 7.72
CA ARG A 48 20.50 4.19 7.00
C ARG A 48 20.98 3.13 8.00
N ILE A 49 20.69 1.86 7.72
CA ILE A 49 20.90 0.75 8.65
C ILE A 49 21.72 -0.41 8.08
N ASP A 50 22.13 -0.35 6.82
CA ASP A 50 23.02 -1.36 6.24
C ASP A 50 24.43 -1.22 6.81
N ASN A 51 25.14 -2.35 6.83
CA ASN A 51 26.52 -2.39 7.28
C ASN A 51 27.55 -2.18 6.13
N GLY A 52 27.07 -1.86 4.94
CA GLY A 52 27.91 -1.64 3.74
C GLY A 52 28.50 -2.90 3.12
N ARG A 53 28.38 -4.07 3.76
CA ARG A 53 29.06 -5.31 3.34
C ARG A 53 28.65 -5.76 1.93
N LEU A 54 27.38 -5.60 1.57
CA LEU A 54 26.85 -6.01 0.27
C LEU A 54 26.75 -4.84 -0.72
N GLY A 55 27.09 -3.62 -0.30
CA GLY A 55 26.92 -2.43 -1.15
C GLY A 55 25.47 -2.07 -1.45
N ILE A 56 24.50 -2.71 -0.80
CA ILE A 56 23.07 -2.45 -0.98
C ILE A 56 22.59 -1.50 0.12
N PRO A 57 22.22 -0.26 -0.21
CA PRO A 57 21.68 0.66 0.77
C PRO A 57 20.34 0.15 1.35
N VAL A 58 20.22 0.22 2.67
CA VAL A 58 18.98 -0.10 3.38
C VAL A 58 18.65 1.04 4.35
N TYR A 59 17.43 1.54 4.25
CA TYR A 59 16.92 2.59 5.13
C TYR A 59 15.77 2.10 5.98
N LEU A 60 15.66 2.67 7.16
CA LEU A 60 14.53 2.54 8.07
C LEU A 60 13.81 3.87 8.12
N SER A 61 12.50 3.90 7.91
CA SER A 61 11.64 5.04 8.23
C SER A 61 11.06 4.88 9.63
N ARG A 62 11.21 5.90 10.47
CA ARG A 62 10.66 5.94 11.82
C ARG A 62 9.32 6.67 11.81
N CYS A 63 8.32 6.06 12.46
CA CYS A 63 6.98 6.63 12.54
C CYS A 63 6.95 7.91 13.37
N GLY A 64 6.28 8.94 12.85
CA GLY A 64 5.80 10.07 13.63
C GLY A 64 4.58 9.69 14.48
N LEU A 65 4.06 10.61 15.26
CA LEU A 65 3.00 10.33 16.24
C LEU A 65 1.69 9.86 15.59
N ASP A 66 1.29 10.44 14.46
CA ASP A 66 0.06 10.05 13.79
C ASP A 66 0.19 8.65 13.18
N ALA A 67 1.34 8.32 12.60
CA ALA A 67 1.61 6.96 12.14
C ALA A 67 1.57 5.95 13.30
N GLN A 68 2.14 6.29 14.46
CA GLN A 68 2.15 5.39 15.61
C GLN A 68 0.74 5.06 16.11
N ARG A 69 -0.20 6.00 16.04
CA ARG A 69 -1.61 5.77 16.42
C ARG A 69 -2.32 4.76 15.54
N VAL A 70 -1.96 4.72 14.25
CA VAL A 70 -2.62 3.88 13.24
C VAL A 70 -1.94 2.52 13.08
N ILE A 71 -0.61 2.52 12.96
CA ILE A 71 0.18 1.32 12.63
C ILE A 71 1.12 0.87 13.76
N GLY A 72 1.14 1.59 14.87
CA GLY A 72 2.06 1.34 15.99
C GLY A 72 3.49 1.73 15.65
N THR A 73 4.45 1.17 16.40
CA THR A 73 5.89 1.45 16.25
C THR A 73 6.59 0.49 15.27
N ARG A 74 5.83 -0.08 14.32
CA ARG A 74 6.39 -1.02 13.35
C ARG A 74 7.44 -0.35 12.49
N LYS A 75 8.52 -1.07 12.23
CA LYS A 75 9.60 -0.62 11.37
C LYS A 75 9.20 -0.81 9.90
N GLN A 76 9.40 0.20 9.08
CA GLN A 76 9.32 0.11 7.63
C GLN A 76 10.72 0.27 7.08
N MET A 77 11.12 -0.66 6.23
CA MET A 77 12.47 -0.70 5.68
C MET A 77 12.42 -0.69 4.16
N GLY A 78 13.29 0.10 3.56
CA GLY A 78 13.45 0.14 2.12
C GLY A 78 14.88 -0.20 1.72
N LYS A 79 15.02 -0.79 0.55
CA LYS A 79 16.28 -1.07 -0.12
C LYS A 79 16.23 -0.59 -1.56
N GLY A 80 17.38 -0.32 -2.12
CA GLY A 80 17.49 0.14 -3.52
C GLY A 80 18.91 0.06 -4.02
N ALA A 81 19.11 0.30 -5.32
CA ALA A 81 20.43 0.35 -5.92
C ALA A 81 21.22 1.60 -5.45
N THR A 82 20.52 2.67 -5.11
CA THR A 82 21.12 3.92 -4.60
C THR A 82 20.52 4.30 -3.24
N PRO A 83 21.24 5.12 -2.43
CA PRO A 83 20.69 5.61 -1.17
C PRO A 83 19.34 6.31 -1.30
N PRO A 84 19.09 7.21 -2.26
CA PRO A 84 17.78 7.83 -2.43
C PRO A 84 16.67 6.83 -2.78
N GLN A 85 16.95 5.81 -3.60
CA GLN A 85 15.97 4.76 -3.90
C GLN A 85 15.60 3.96 -2.65
N ALA A 86 16.59 3.60 -1.83
CA ALA A 86 16.35 2.86 -0.60
C ALA A 86 15.56 3.70 0.42
N GLU A 87 15.88 4.99 0.55
CA GLU A 87 15.15 5.91 1.41
C GLU A 87 13.70 6.09 0.93
N ALA A 88 13.49 6.34 -0.37
CA ALA A 88 12.16 6.48 -0.94
C ALA A 88 11.33 5.20 -0.74
N SER A 89 11.93 4.01 -0.92
CA SER A 89 11.27 2.73 -0.66
C SER A 89 10.78 2.63 0.79
N ALA A 90 11.62 2.96 1.77
CA ALA A 90 11.25 2.92 3.19
C ALA A 90 10.13 3.90 3.54
N VAL A 91 10.20 5.11 2.99
CA VAL A 91 9.19 6.17 3.24
C VAL A 91 7.86 5.84 2.58
N MET A 92 7.88 5.29 1.36
CA MET A 92 6.66 4.94 0.66
C MET A 92 5.98 3.69 1.24
N GLU A 93 6.73 2.75 1.81
CA GLU A 93 6.14 1.65 2.60
C GLU A 93 5.41 2.17 3.84
N LEU A 94 5.97 3.18 4.51
CA LEU A 94 5.28 3.84 5.63
C LEU A 94 3.96 4.50 5.17
N ALA A 95 4.00 5.21 4.05
CA ALA A 95 2.82 5.86 3.46
C ALA A 95 1.74 4.85 3.09
N GLU A 96 2.12 3.76 2.42
CA GLU A 96 1.23 2.67 2.03
C GLU A 96 0.54 2.06 3.25
N ARG A 97 1.31 1.66 4.25
CA ARG A 97 0.77 1.05 5.47
C ARG A 97 -0.14 1.99 6.24
N PHE A 98 0.26 3.24 6.40
CA PHE A 98 -0.59 4.23 7.06
C PHE A 98 -1.91 4.42 6.32
N SER A 99 -1.88 4.56 4.99
CA SER A 99 -3.07 4.73 4.17
C SER A 99 -3.99 3.52 4.26
N LEU A 100 -3.44 2.30 4.14
CA LEU A 100 -4.20 1.06 4.22
C LEU A 100 -4.87 0.89 5.59
N PHE A 101 -4.11 1.04 6.67
CA PHE A 101 -4.65 0.83 8.00
C PHE A 101 -5.61 1.95 8.44
N SER A 102 -5.38 3.19 8.01
CA SER A 102 -6.34 4.27 8.21
C SER A 102 -7.67 3.97 7.50
N PHE A 103 -7.60 3.48 6.26
CA PHE A 103 -8.77 3.07 5.50
C PHE A 103 -9.53 1.92 6.18
N ILE A 104 -8.80 0.89 6.65
CA ILE A 104 -9.41 -0.27 7.32
C ILE A 104 -10.07 0.10 8.67
N GLN A 105 -9.54 1.10 9.37
CA GLN A 105 -10.06 1.54 10.66
C GLN A 105 -11.33 2.38 10.56
N ASP A 106 -11.63 2.93 9.39
CA ASP A 106 -12.85 3.70 9.17
C ASP A 106 -14.01 2.79 8.72
N PRO A 107 -15.01 2.55 9.59
CA PRO A 107 -16.14 1.67 9.25
C PRO A 107 -16.98 2.18 8.07
N SER A 108 -16.93 3.48 7.77
CA SER A 108 -17.69 4.08 6.67
C SER A 108 -17.20 3.63 5.29
N ASN A 109 -15.98 3.08 5.22
CA ASN A 109 -15.41 2.54 3.99
C ASN A 109 -15.94 1.15 3.64
N PHE A 110 -16.80 0.56 4.50
CA PHE A 110 -17.23 -0.82 4.33
C PHE A 110 -18.75 -0.96 4.37
N THR A 111 -19.26 -1.83 3.51
CA THR A 111 -20.61 -2.41 3.63
C THR A 111 -20.47 -3.84 4.18
N PHE A 112 -21.26 -4.18 5.19
CA PHE A 112 -21.26 -5.52 5.77
C PHE A 112 -22.44 -6.34 5.22
N GLY A 113 -22.16 -7.51 4.65
CA GLY A 113 -23.20 -8.38 4.11
C GLY A 113 -22.66 -9.58 3.36
N CYS A 114 -23.57 -10.45 2.93
CA CYS A 114 -23.26 -11.57 2.05
C CYS A 114 -23.17 -11.06 0.61
N LEU A 115 -22.37 -11.70 -0.23
CA LEU A 115 -22.24 -11.34 -1.65
C LEU A 115 -23.59 -11.22 -2.35
N THR A 116 -24.49 -12.17 -2.10
CA THR A 116 -25.84 -12.22 -2.69
C THR A 116 -26.76 -11.06 -2.26
N ALA A 117 -26.44 -10.39 -1.15
CA ALA A 117 -27.25 -9.29 -0.62
C ALA A 117 -26.70 -7.90 -0.98
N LEU A 118 -25.52 -7.83 -1.63
CA LEU A 118 -24.94 -6.55 -2.05
C LEU A 118 -25.75 -5.96 -3.21
N ARG A 119 -25.91 -4.62 -3.15
CA ARG A 119 -26.54 -3.84 -4.24
C ARG A 119 -25.53 -3.43 -5.32
N GLU A 120 -24.28 -3.27 -4.91
CA GLU A 120 -23.18 -2.84 -5.77
C GLU A 120 -22.43 -4.05 -6.33
N PRO A 121 -21.84 -3.94 -7.54
CA PRO A 121 -21.02 -5.00 -8.10
C PRO A 121 -19.83 -5.32 -7.18
N ALA A 122 -19.65 -6.59 -6.88
CA ALA A 122 -18.51 -7.09 -6.10
C ALA A 122 -17.69 -8.08 -6.93
N ILE A 123 -16.46 -8.34 -6.50
CA ILE A 123 -15.58 -9.31 -7.15
C ILE A 123 -16.22 -10.71 -7.03
N PRO A 124 -16.52 -11.39 -8.14
CA PRO A 124 -17.13 -12.72 -8.09
C PRO A 124 -16.11 -13.77 -7.63
N PHE A 125 -16.61 -14.83 -7.01
CA PHE A 125 -15.77 -15.93 -6.52
C PHE A 125 -14.85 -16.52 -7.60
N GLU A 126 -15.33 -16.66 -8.83
CA GLU A 126 -14.54 -17.18 -9.95
C GLU A 126 -13.33 -16.32 -10.31
N ALA A 127 -13.42 -15.02 -10.12
CA ALA A 127 -12.27 -14.13 -10.34
C ALA A 127 -11.19 -14.36 -9.27
N ILE A 128 -11.60 -14.60 -8.03
CA ILE A 128 -10.69 -14.91 -6.92
C ILE A 128 -10.02 -16.27 -7.16
N ALA A 129 -10.80 -17.31 -7.43
CA ALA A 129 -10.29 -18.66 -7.68
C ALA A 129 -9.29 -18.69 -8.83
N ARG A 130 -9.58 -17.99 -9.93
CA ARG A 130 -8.64 -17.84 -11.05
C ARG A 130 -7.35 -17.11 -10.69
N SER A 131 -7.43 -16.11 -9.82
CA SER A 131 -6.24 -15.33 -9.43
C SER A 131 -5.22 -16.15 -8.65
N VAL A 132 -5.67 -17.19 -7.93
CA VAL A 132 -4.82 -18.13 -7.17
C VAL A 132 -4.60 -19.45 -7.91
N HIS A 133 -5.06 -19.57 -9.17
CA HIS A 133 -4.97 -20.78 -9.99
C HIS A 133 -5.56 -22.03 -9.32
N ASP A 134 -6.58 -21.84 -8.47
CA ASP A 134 -7.24 -22.95 -7.80
C ASP A 134 -8.10 -23.73 -8.79
N ALA A 135 -7.89 -25.05 -8.83
CA ALA A 135 -8.64 -26.01 -9.63
C ALA A 135 -9.05 -27.22 -8.78
N SER A 136 -9.16 -27.04 -7.47
CA SER A 136 -9.52 -28.11 -6.55
C SER A 136 -10.97 -28.59 -6.73
N ALA A 137 -11.25 -29.84 -6.33
CA ALA A 137 -12.57 -30.44 -6.46
C ALA A 137 -13.62 -29.84 -5.49
N ASP A 138 -13.19 -29.12 -4.46
CA ASP A 138 -14.01 -28.46 -3.44
C ASP A 138 -14.37 -27.00 -3.77
N LEU A 139 -13.97 -26.51 -4.95
CA LEU A 139 -14.35 -25.15 -5.41
C LEU A 139 -15.86 -24.87 -5.35
N PRO A 140 -16.78 -25.79 -5.70
CA PRO A 140 -18.22 -25.52 -5.62
C PRO A 140 -18.68 -25.27 -4.18
N GLU A 141 -18.12 -25.99 -3.21
CA GLU A 141 -18.44 -25.81 -1.79
C GLU A 141 -17.81 -24.50 -1.27
N SER A 142 -16.58 -24.24 -1.60
CA SER A 142 -15.89 -22.99 -1.27
C SER A 142 -16.65 -21.78 -1.81
N ARG A 143 -17.17 -21.85 -3.04
CA ARG A 143 -18.04 -20.84 -3.63
C ARG A 143 -19.30 -20.61 -2.80
N ARG A 144 -20.02 -21.69 -2.46
CA ARG A 144 -21.24 -21.62 -1.67
C ARG A 144 -21.01 -20.94 -0.32
N VAL A 145 -19.93 -21.31 0.36
CA VAL A 145 -19.52 -20.69 1.62
C VAL A 145 -19.21 -19.21 1.44
N PHE A 146 -18.40 -18.85 0.44
CA PHE A 146 -18.05 -17.47 0.16
C PHE A 146 -19.27 -16.58 -0.12
N GLU A 147 -20.22 -17.07 -0.91
CA GLU A 147 -21.43 -16.33 -1.28
C GLU A 147 -22.38 -16.12 -0.10
N SER A 148 -22.38 -17.04 0.87
CA SER A 148 -23.30 -17.04 2.03
C SER A 148 -22.75 -16.37 3.28
N LEU A 149 -21.43 -16.28 3.45
CA LEU A 149 -20.83 -15.65 4.61
C LEU A 149 -20.88 -14.14 4.51
N PRO A 150 -21.15 -13.44 5.64
CA PRO A 150 -21.07 -12.00 5.66
C PRO A 150 -19.62 -11.52 5.77
N PHE A 151 -19.23 -10.62 4.86
CA PHE A 151 -17.93 -9.97 4.83
C PHE A 151 -18.07 -8.45 4.91
N LYS A 152 -16.94 -7.78 5.13
CA LYS A 152 -16.81 -6.34 4.90
C LYS A 152 -16.35 -6.12 3.46
N TRP A 153 -17.14 -5.33 2.71
CA TRP A 153 -16.91 -4.99 1.31
C TRP A 153 -16.55 -3.52 1.18
N THR A 154 -15.66 -3.19 0.24
CA THR A 154 -15.25 -1.80 -0.07
C THR A 154 -15.80 -1.35 -1.41
#